data_3e3e38c0218b5b4fc97848ea7c2e6b36
#
_entry.id   3e3e38c0218b5b4fc97848ea7c2e6b36
#
_cell.length_a   1.000
_cell.length_b   1.000
_cell.length_c   1.000
_cell.angle_alpha   90.00
_cell.angle_beta   90.00
_cell.angle_gamma   90.00
#
_symmetry.space_group_name_H-M   'P 1'
#
loop_
_entity.id
_entity.type
_entity.pdbx_description
1 polymer ?
#
loop_
_entity_poly.entity_id
_entity_poly.type
_entity_poly.pdbx_seq_one_letter_code
_entity_poly.pdbx_strand_id
1 'polypeptide(L)'
;TGNWRTYFDYWSQATGDPYAATHNYDLMFNYYSNTYFGVRQAIEIDALRRFADSLDEDTKTIVEAGTISAMASLASTTTHLAQFLKPMSERRAAAIATRHTKSLISWVINCLTNIIDYPRNSGDRVLEGDYGQVFHCVDFQPDSTVFYADPPYFKEHYSRYYHVLDTFVLYDYPELTWN
;
A
#
# COMPACT_ATOMS: atom_id res chain seq x y z
N THR A 1 -9.35 18.87 19.05
CA THR A 1 -9.29 17.40 19.20
C THR A 1 -10.64 16.84 18.77
N GLY A 2 -10.89 16.81 17.45
CA GLY A 2 -12.07 16.18 16.86
C GLY A 2 -12.01 14.67 17.12
N ASN A 3 -13.08 14.14 17.67
CA ASN A 3 -13.22 12.71 17.90
C ASN A 3 -13.27 12.03 16.53
N TRP A 4 -12.22 11.29 16.14
CA TRP A 4 -12.10 10.58 14.87
C TRP A 4 -13.28 9.61 14.62
N ARG A 5 -13.89 9.04 15.70
CA ARG A 5 -15.12 8.24 15.62
C ARG A 5 -16.27 9.02 15.03
N THR A 6 -16.40 10.30 15.38
CA THR A 6 -17.44 11.18 14.80
C THR A 6 -17.22 11.41 13.29
N TYR A 7 -15.97 11.47 12.83
CA TYR A 7 -15.66 11.58 11.40
C TYR A 7 -15.97 10.29 10.64
N PHE A 8 -15.67 9.16 11.23
CA PHE A 8 -15.94 7.83 10.67
C PHE A 8 -17.44 7.53 10.66
N ASP A 9 -18.14 7.86 11.75
CA ASP A 9 -19.61 7.72 11.87
C ASP A 9 -20.34 8.63 10.88
N TYR A 10 -19.86 9.86 10.69
CA TYR A 10 -20.41 10.79 9.69
C TYR A 10 -20.22 10.26 8.25
N TRP A 11 -19.08 9.67 7.97
CA TRP A 11 -18.79 9.13 6.65
C TRP A 11 -19.55 7.83 6.37
N SER A 12 -19.67 6.94 7.33
CA SER A 12 -20.46 5.70 7.22
C SER A 12 -21.96 5.98 7.10
N GLN A 13 -22.47 7.01 7.76
CA GLN A 13 -23.85 7.46 7.61
C GLN A 13 -24.10 8.13 6.28
N ALA A 14 -23.13 8.90 5.75
CA ALA A 14 -23.27 9.60 4.48
C ALA A 14 -23.27 8.66 3.27
N THR A 15 -22.67 7.46 3.38
CA THR A 15 -22.60 6.48 2.28
C THR A 15 -23.74 5.47 2.29
N GLY A 16 -24.52 5.36 3.36
CA GLY A 16 -25.68 4.46 3.45
C GLY A 16 -25.34 2.97 3.32
N ASP A 17 -24.09 2.56 3.49
CA ASP A 17 -23.59 1.24 3.18
C ASP A 17 -23.72 0.28 4.39
N PRO A 18 -24.53 -0.80 4.27
CA PRO A 18 -24.69 -1.79 5.34
C PRO A 18 -23.42 -2.61 5.62
N TYR A 19 -22.44 -2.63 4.72
CA TYR A 19 -21.14 -3.27 4.93
C TYR A 19 -20.28 -2.54 5.97
N ALA A 20 -20.54 -1.26 6.23
CA ALA A 20 -19.86 -0.47 7.25
C ALA A 20 -20.06 -1.03 8.67
N ALA A 21 -21.10 -1.83 8.89
CA ALA A 21 -21.44 -2.37 10.22
C ALA A 21 -20.69 -3.66 10.59
N THR A 22 -20.03 -4.35 9.65
CA THR A 22 -19.46 -5.67 9.88
C THR A 22 -17.93 -5.77 9.75
N HIS A 23 -17.29 -4.79 9.13
CA HIS A 23 -15.83 -4.74 9.02
C HIS A 23 -15.37 -3.33 9.36
N ASN A 24 -14.62 -3.18 10.45
CA ASN A 24 -13.97 -1.93 10.77
C ASN A 24 -12.81 -1.72 9.81
N TYR A 25 -13.00 -0.91 8.76
CA TYR A 25 -11.91 -0.46 7.90
C TYR A 25 -11.18 0.70 8.59
N ASP A 26 -10.39 0.37 9.60
CA ASP A 26 -9.63 1.32 10.42
C ASP A 26 -8.20 0.83 10.74
N LEU A 27 -7.76 -0.23 10.03
CA LEU A 27 -6.49 -0.88 10.28
C LEU A 27 -5.32 0.09 10.05
N MET A 28 -5.27 0.74 8.89
CA MET A 28 -4.18 1.67 8.57
C MET A 28 -4.22 2.90 9.47
N PHE A 29 -5.41 3.36 9.85
CA PHE A 29 -5.57 4.41 10.83
C PHE A 29 -5.02 4.01 12.20
N ASN A 30 -5.34 2.82 12.70
CA ASN A 30 -4.96 2.38 14.03
C ASN A 30 -3.46 2.07 14.15
N TYR A 31 -2.84 1.50 13.12
CA TYR A 31 -1.47 0.98 13.19
C TYR A 31 -0.43 1.92 12.56
N TYR A 32 -0.80 2.71 11.55
CA TYR A 32 0.17 3.43 10.72
C TYR A 32 -0.04 4.96 10.67
N SER A 33 -1.12 5.49 11.31
CA SER A 33 -1.32 6.94 11.38
C SER A 33 -0.27 7.61 12.28
N ASN A 34 0.09 8.84 11.94
CA ASN A 34 1.13 9.64 12.63
C ASN A 34 2.52 8.98 12.68
N THR A 35 2.72 7.92 11.93
CA THR A 35 3.99 7.23 11.77
C THR A 35 4.41 7.25 10.30
N TYR A 36 3.98 6.27 9.52
CA TYR A 36 4.23 6.23 8.08
C TYR A 36 3.38 7.23 7.31
N PHE A 37 2.14 7.45 7.75
CA PHE A 37 1.15 8.30 7.09
C PHE A 37 0.57 9.34 8.04
N GLY A 38 0.12 10.47 7.50
CA GLY A 38 -0.74 11.38 8.25
C GLY A 38 -2.11 10.76 8.53
N VAL A 39 -2.79 11.25 9.56
CA VAL A 39 -4.12 10.76 9.97
C VAL A 39 -5.09 10.69 8.79
N ARG A 40 -5.17 11.76 8.00
CA ARG A 40 -6.02 11.82 6.83
C ARG A 40 -5.64 10.77 5.78
N GLN A 41 -4.34 10.62 5.50
CA GLN A 41 -3.85 9.63 4.54
C GLN A 41 -4.19 8.21 4.96
N ALA A 42 -4.04 7.89 6.25
CA ALA A 42 -4.39 6.57 6.78
C ALA A 42 -5.90 6.27 6.61
N ILE A 43 -6.76 7.26 6.89
CA ILE A 43 -8.21 7.14 6.64
C ILE A 43 -8.51 6.99 5.14
N GLU A 44 -7.81 7.73 4.28
CA GLU A 44 -7.96 7.61 2.82
C GLU A 44 -7.53 6.21 2.34
N ILE A 45 -6.49 5.59 2.94
CA ILE A 45 -6.05 4.21 2.61
C ILE A 45 -7.12 3.20 3.02
N ASP A 46 -7.65 3.30 4.25
CA ASP A 46 -8.72 2.41 4.73
C ASP A 46 -9.99 2.52 3.85
N ALA A 47 -10.33 3.74 3.43
CA ALA A 47 -11.46 3.99 2.53
C ALA A 47 -11.22 3.38 1.13
N LEU A 48 -10.00 3.48 0.60
CA LEU A 48 -9.62 2.88 -0.69
C LEU A 48 -9.65 1.36 -0.62
N ARG A 49 -9.19 0.77 0.49
CA ARG A 49 -9.30 -0.68 0.69
C ARG A 49 -10.75 -1.14 0.68
N ARG A 50 -11.60 -0.47 1.44
CA ARG A 50 -13.03 -0.77 1.47
C ARG A 50 -13.67 -0.63 0.08
N PHE A 51 -13.31 0.41 -0.65
CA PHE A 51 -13.78 0.61 -2.02
C PHE A 51 -13.31 -0.54 -2.92
N ALA A 52 -12.04 -0.92 -2.85
CA ALA A 52 -11.49 -2.04 -3.62
C ALA A 52 -12.23 -3.34 -3.35
N ASP A 53 -12.56 -3.65 -2.09
CA ASP A 53 -13.30 -4.86 -1.71
C ASP A 53 -14.76 -4.90 -2.24
N SER A 54 -15.30 -3.78 -2.72
CA SER A 54 -16.62 -3.71 -3.36
C SER A 54 -16.58 -3.95 -4.87
N LEU A 55 -15.39 -4.09 -5.47
CA LEU A 55 -15.18 -4.23 -6.91
C LEU A 55 -14.99 -5.71 -7.31
N ASP A 56 -15.04 -5.98 -8.62
CA ASP A 56 -14.59 -7.25 -9.16
C ASP A 56 -13.06 -7.42 -8.99
N GLU A 57 -12.56 -8.66 -9.00
CA GLU A 57 -11.16 -8.97 -8.70
C GLU A 57 -10.15 -8.25 -9.61
N ASP A 58 -10.44 -8.10 -10.89
CA ASP A 58 -9.52 -7.43 -11.84
C ASP A 58 -9.43 -5.93 -11.53
N THR A 59 -10.57 -5.29 -11.33
CA THR A 59 -10.64 -3.87 -10.98
C THR A 59 -10.07 -3.61 -9.59
N LYS A 60 -10.34 -4.48 -8.62
CA LYS A 60 -9.77 -4.47 -7.27
C LYS A 60 -8.24 -4.47 -7.34
N THR A 61 -7.66 -5.42 -8.07
CA THR A 61 -6.20 -5.54 -8.24
C THR A 61 -5.59 -4.25 -8.77
N ILE A 62 -6.22 -3.61 -9.74
CA ILE A 62 -5.76 -2.33 -10.31
C ILE A 62 -5.80 -1.22 -9.25
N VAL A 63 -6.89 -1.10 -8.50
CA VAL A 63 -7.04 -0.09 -7.44
C VAL A 63 -6.03 -0.32 -6.32
N GLU A 64 -5.83 -1.57 -5.89
CA GLU A 64 -4.82 -1.93 -4.90
C GLU A 64 -3.41 -1.59 -5.38
N ALA A 65 -3.04 -1.92 -6.61
CA ALA A 65 -1.74 -1.59 -7.20
C ALA A 65 -1.48 -0.08 -7.24
N GLY A 66 -2.49 0.71 -7.63
CA GLY A 66 -2.41 2.18 -7.60
C GLY A 66 -2.26 2.73 -6.18
N THR A 67 -2.97 2.13 -5.22
CA THR A 67 -2.90 2.52 -3.81
C THR A 67 -1.54 2.18 -3.21
N ILE A 68 -1.00 0.98 -3.45
CA ILE A 68 0.34 0.55 -3.02
C ILE A 68 1.41 1.50 -3.56
N SER A 69 1.32 1.87 -4.84
CA SER A 69 2.26 2.80 -5.47
C SER A 69 2.22 4.19 -4.82
N ALA A 70 1.02 4.68 -4.49
CA ALA A 70 0.84 5.94 -3.78
C ALA A 70 1.35 5.86 -2.33
N MET A 71 1.07 4.77 -1.62
CA MET A 71 1.57 4.51 -0.26
C MET A 71 3.10 4.51 -0.23
N ALA A 72 3.75 3.77 -1.12
CA ALA A 72 5.20 3.71 -1.22
C ALA A 72 5.82 5.10 -1.48
N SER A 73 5.16 5.93 -2.29
CA SER A 73 5.62 7.29 -2.63
C SER A 73 5.44 8.29 -1.50
N LEU A 74 4.37 8.17 -0.70
CA LEU A 74 3.98 9.15 0.32
C LEU A 74 4.39 8.77 1.74
N ALA A 75 4.74 7.51 1.99
CA ALA A 75 5.13 7.06 3.32
C ALA A 75 6.31 7.88 3.87
N SER A 76 6.21 8.29 5.13
CA SER A 76 7.27 8.99 5.85
C SER A 76 8.31 7.98 6.33
N THR A 77 9.22 7.61 5.44
CA THR A 77 10.26 6.61 5.67
C THR A 77 11.64 7.11 5.22
N THR A 78 12.69 6.42 5.61
CA THR A 78 14.08 6.76 5.21
C THR A 78 14.36 6.38 3.76
N THR A 79 14.23 5.10 3.42
CA THR A 79 14.44 4.57 2.07
C THR A 79 13.48 3.42 1.77
N HIS A 80 13.20 2.61 2.78
CA HIS A 80 12.30 1.46 2.72
C HIS A 80 11.27 1.57 3.84
N LEU A 81 10.16 0.85 3.73
CA LEU A 81 9.10 0.86 4.73
C LEU A 81 9.44 0.14 6.05
N ALA A 82 10.73 -0.19 6.26
CA ALA A 82 11.18 -0.85 7.48
C ALA A 82 11.01 0.00 8.74
N GLN A 83 11.17 1.31 8.62
CA GLN A 83 11.06 2.24 9.75
C GLN A 83 10.51 3.58 9.28
N PHE A 84 9.58 4.12 10.06
CA PHE A 84 9.10 5.48 9.83
C PHE A 84 10.10 6.54 10.31
N LEU A 85 10.02 7.71 9.73
CA LEU A 85 10.84 8.85 10.12
C LEU A 85 10.39 9.38 11.48
N LYS A 86 11.34 9.49 12.43
CA LYS A 86 11.12 10.15 13.72
C LYS A 86 11.40 11.66 13.60
N PRO A 87 10.59 12.54 14.21
CA PRO A 87 10.77 13.99 14.18
C PRO A 87 11.90 14.47 15.12
N MET A 88 13.15 14.05 14.85
CA MET A 88 14.31 14.31 15.69
C MET A 88 14.85 15.75 15.60
N SER A 89 14.30 16.60 14.72
CA SER A 89 14.61 18.01 14.58
C SER A 89 13.43 18.75 13.98
N GLU A 90 13.36 20.08 14.17
CA GLU A 90 12.30 20.93 13.59
C GLU A 90 12.22 20.78 12.06
N ARG A 91 13.37 20.77 11.38
CA ARG A 91 13.42 20.57 9.93
C ARG A 91 12.81 19.23 9.51
N ARG A 92 13.11 18.15 10.26
CA ARG A 92 12.57 16.83 9.95
C ARG A 92 11.09 16.77 10.29
N ALA A 93 10.66 17.35 11.40
CA ALA A 93 9.25 17.45 11.77
C ALA A 93 8.44 18.20 10.71
N ALA A 94 8.95 19.34 10.22
CA ALA A 94 8.32 20.10 9.14
C ALA A 94 8.23 19.30 7.82
N ALA A 95 9.27 18.56 7.48
CA ALA A 95 9.28 17.70 6.29
C ALA A 95 8.24 16.54 6.39
N ILE A 96 8.13 15.92 7.57
CA ILE A 96 7.11 14.88 7.85
C ILE A 96 5.71 15.52 7.75
N ALA A 97 5.47 16.65 8.40
CA ALA A 97 4.19 17.34 8.37
C ALA A 97 3.79 17.68 6.92
N THR A 98 4.71 18.23 6.12
CA THR A 98 4.47 18.54 4.72
C THR A 98 4.11 17.28 3.92
N ARG A 99 4.73 16.14 4.19
CA ARG A 99 4.42 14.87 3.54
C ARG A 99 3.04 14.36 3.95
N HIS A 100 2.70 14.45 5.22
CA HIS A 100 1.42 14.01 5.78
C HIS A 100 0.22 14.86 5.33
N THR A 101 0.45 16.09 4.83
CA THR A 101 -0.64 16.93 4.28
C THR A 101 -0.96 16.67 2.81
N LYS A 102 -0.13 15.89 2.11
CA LYS A 102 -0.39 15.55 0.70
C LYS A 102 -1.62 14.64 0.59
N SER A 103 -2.47 14.89 -0.40
CA SER A 103 -3.63 14.02 -0.68
C SER A 103 -3.16 12.69 -1.25
N LEU A 104 -3.45 11.61 -0.56
CA LEU A 104 -3.15 10.25 -1.05
C LEU A 104 -4.05 9.90 -2.23
N ILE A 105 -5.32 10.25 -2.20
CA ILE A 105 -6.27 10.01 -3.30
C ILE A 105 -5.77 10.63 -4.60
N SER A 106 -5.26 11.87 -4.57
CA SER A 106 -4.71 12.50 -5.78
C SER A 106 -3.52 11.74 -6.36
N TRP A 107 -2.68 11.15 -5.49
CA TRP A 107 -1.57 10.30 -5.92
C TRP A 107 -2.06 8.97 -6.48
N VAL A 108 -3.06 8.35 -5.85
CA VAL A 108 -3.69 7.11 -6.36
C VAL A 108 -4.25 7.34 -7.77
N ILE A 109 -5.01 8.42 -7.97
CA ILE A 109 -5.55 8.76 -9.31
C ILE A 109 -4.43 8.88 -10.34
N ASN A 110 -3.34 9.57 -9.99
CA ASN A 110 -2.19 9.70 -10.88
C ASN A 110 -1.50 8.35 -11.17
N CYS A 111 -1.34 7.50 -10.15
CA CYS A 111 -0.80 6.15 -10.33
C CYS A 111 -1.71 5.28 -11.21
N LEU A 112 -3.03 5.34 -10.99
CA LEU A 112 -4.01 4.60 -11.78
C LEU A 112 -4.00 5.05 -13.25
N THR A 113 -3.91 6.37 -13.51
CA THR A 113 -3.79 6.89 -14.87
C THR A 113 -2.56 6.31 -15.56
N ASN A 114 -1.40 6.31 -14.88
CA ASN A 114 -0.19 5.72 -15.44
C ASN A 114 -0.31 4.20 -15.69
N ILE A 115 -0.98 3.46 -14.80
CA ILE A 115 -1.22 2.02 -14.97
C ILE A 115 -2.14 1.75 -16.16
N ILE A 116 -3.21 2.53 -16.31
CA ILE A 116 -4.19 2.37 -17.38
C ILE A 116 -3.59 2.73 -18.74
N ASP A 117 -2.78 3.78 -18.79
CA ASP A 117 -2.13 4.27 -20.01
C ASP A 117 -0.91 3.42 -20.41
N TYR A 118 -0.45 2.53 -19.52
CA TYR A 118 0.69 1.66 -19.82
C TYR A 118 0.33 0.66 -20.92
N PRO A 119 1.16 0.53 -21.97
CA PRO A 119 0.93 -0.43 -23.04
C PRO A 119 0.89 -1.85 -22.49
N ARG A 120 -0.25 -2.51 -22.61
CA ARG A 120 -0.39 -3.90 -22.19
C ARG A 120 0.10 -4.82 -23.29
N ASN A 121 1.00 -5.73 -22.94
CA ASN A 121 1.38 -6.84 -23.81
C ASN A 121 0.60 -8.08 -23.34
N SER A 122 -0.19 -8.69 -24.22
CA SER A 122 -0.98 -9.88 -23.91
C SER A 122 -0.13 -11.10 -23.53
N GLY A 123 1.20 -11.02 -23.72
CA GLY A 123 2.16 -12.04 -23.33
C GLY A 123 2.78 -11.87 -21.94
N ASP A 124 2.52 -10.76 -21.27
CA ASP A 124 3.07 -10.52 -19.94
C ASP A 124 2.47 -11.49 -18.91
N ARG A 125 3.33 -12.05 -18.06
CA ARG A 125 2.94 -13.02 -17.01
C ARG A 125 3.61 -12.68 -15.70
N VAL A 126 2.89 -12.87 -14.63
CA VAL A 126 3.44 -12.90 -13.26
C VAL A 126 3.44 -14.36 -12.80
N LEU A 127 4.58 -14.86 -12.35
CA LEU A 127 4.72 -16.20 -11.82
C LEU A 127 5.12 -16.09 -10.35
N GLU A 128 4.35 -16.72 -9.48
CA GLU A 128 4.64 -16.80 -8.06
C GLU A 128 5.31 -18.14 -7.75
N GLY A 129 6.39 -18.11 -6.95
CA GLY A 129 7.08 -19.30 -6.50
C GLY A 129 8.55 -19.09 -6.23
N ASP A 130 9.23 -20.16 -5.84
CA ASP A 130 10.68 -20.18 -5.71
C ASP A 130 11.33 -19.98 -7.09
N TYR A 131 12.30 -19.08 -7.18
CA TYR A 131 12.94 -18.72 -8.47
C TYR A 131 13.53 -19.96 -9.19
N GLY A 132 14.06 -20.95 -8.45
CA GLY A 132 14.57 -22.18 -9.02
C GLY A 132 13.48 -23.03 -9.69
N GLN A 133 12.26 -22.98 -9.19
CA GLN A 133 11.11 -23.67 -9.79
C GLN A 133 10.53 -22.88 -10.96
N VAL A 134 10.44 -21.56 -10.84
CA VAL A 134 9.92 -20.66 -11.88
C VAL A 134 10.74 -20.79 -13.17
N PHE A 135 12.06 -20.96 -13.07
CA PHE A 135 12.94 -21.19 -14.23
C PHE A 135 12.54 -22.39 -15.09
N HIS A 136 11.99 -23.43 -14.48
CA HIS A 136 11.54 -24.63 -15.21
C HIS A 136 10.18 -24.44 -15.90
N CYS A 137 9.45 -23.37 -15.56
CA CYS A 137 8.14 -23.06 -16.11
C CYS A 137 8.18 -22.08 -17.30
N VAL A 138 9.37 -21.58 -17.67
CA VAL A 138 9.52 -20.57 -18.73
C VAL A 138 10.33 -21.15 -19.87
N ASP A 139 9.77 -21.11 -21.08
CA ASP A 139 10.49 -21.47 -22.31
C ASP A 139 11.46 -20.33 -22.68
N PHE A 140 12.71 -20.50 -22.32
CA PHE A 140 13.76 -19.55 -22.67
C PHE A 140 14.21 -19.76 -24.13
N GLN A 141 14.19 -18.67 -24.88
CA GLN A 141 14.78 -18.61 -26.20
C GLN A 141 16.17 -17.95 -26.11
N PRO A 142 17.28 -18.68 -26.19
CA PRO A 142 18.63 -18.16 -25.89
C PRO A 142 18.96 -16.89 -26.66
N ASP A 143 18.53 -16.80 -27.91
CA ASP A 143 18.89 -15.70 -28.82
C ASP A 143 18.01 -14.43 -28.65
N SER A 144 16.90 -14.50 -27.92
CA SER A 144 15.92 -13.40 -27.78
C SER A 144 15.48 -13.12 -26.35
N THR A 145 15.99 -13.88 -25.37
CA THR A 145 15.62 -13.71 -23.97
C THR A 145 16.69 -12.92 -23.21
N VAL A 146 16.27 -11.85 -22.55
CA VAL A 146 17.11 -11.13 -21.58
C VAL A 146 16.65 -11.51 -20.18
N PHE A 147 17.59 -12.00 -19.39
CA PHE A 147 17.34 -12.35 -17.99
C PHE A 147 17.85 -11.24 -17.08
N TYR A 148 16.96 -10.67 -16.26
CA TYR A 148 17.30 -9.73 -15.21
C TYR A 148 17.08 -10.36 -13.85
N ALA A 149 18.16 -10.55 -13.07
CA ALA A 149 18.11 -11.11 -11.74
C ALA A 149 18.28 -10.01 -10.69
N ASP A 150 17.30 -9.84 -9.83
CA ASP A 150 17.36 -8.94 -8.68
C ASP A 150 17.11 -9.72 -7.38
N PRO A 151 18.10 -10.51 -6.94
CA PRO A 151 17.95 -11.33 -5.74
C PRO A 151 18.04 -10.47 -4.48
N PRO A 152 17.53 -10.95 -3.34
CA PRO A 152 17.72 -10.30 -2.06
C PRO A 152 19.22 -10.15 -1.74
N TYR A 153 19.65 -8.92 -1.47
CA TYR A 153 21.08 -8.62 -1.23
C TYR A 153 21.55 -8.93 0.20
N PHE A 154 20.62 -9.08 1.15
CA PHE A 154 20.93 -9.25 2.57
C PHE A 154 20.15 -10.42 3.18
N LYS A 155 20.66 -10.91 4.32
CA LYS A 155 19.98 -11.92 5.16
C LYS A 155 18.74 -11.37 5.91
N GLU A 156 18.40 -10.11 5.71
CA GLU A 156 17.24 -9.48 6.34
C GLU A 156 15.95 -10.05 5.72
N HIS A 157 14.97 -10.34 6.56
CA HIS A 157 13.67 -10.77 6.09
C HIS A 157 12.99 -9.63 5.29
N TYR A 158 12.62 -9.90 4.07
CA TYR A 158 11.96 -8.93 3.18
C TYR A 158 10.63 -8.41 3.75
N SER A 159 9.93 -9.21 4.53
CA SER A 159 8.73 -8.79 5.28
C SER A 159 8.96 -7.51 6.08
N ARG A 160 10.18 -7.28 6.59
CA ARG A 160 10.52 -6.04 7.29
C ARG A 160 10.39 -4.78 6.42
N TYR A 161 10.62 -4.91 5.12
CA TYR A 161 10.60 -3.79 4.19
C TYR A 161 9.21 -3.57 3.56
N TYR A 162 8.36 -4.59 3.55
CA TYR A 162 7.07 -4.56 2.87
C TYR A 162 5.87 -4.68 3.82
N HIS A 163 6.08 -4.89 5.13
CA HIS A 163 5.01 -5.14 6.10
C HIS A 163 3.83 -4.14 6.03
N VAL A 164 4.11 -2.86 5.74
CA VAL A 164 3.06 -1.84 5.62
C VAL A 164 2.16 -2.10 4.42
N LEU A 165 2.76 -2.53 3.30
CA LEU A 165 2.04 -2.85 2.06
C LEU A 165 1.35 -4.20 2.17
N ASP A 166 2.04 -5.20 2.74
CA ASP A 166 1.47 -6.52 3.00
C ASP A 166 0.25 -6.41 3.92
N THR A 167 0.34 -5.59 4.98
CA THR A 167 -0.79 -5.35 5.89
C THR A 167 -1.96 -4.69 5.17
N PHE A 168 -1.72 -3.78 4.22
CA PHE A 168 -2.79 -3.20 3.41
C PHE A 168 -3.47 -4.24 2.50
N VAL A 169 -2.68 -5.12 1.87
CA VAL A 169 -3.21 -6.14 0.94
C VAL A 169 -3.95 -7.25 1.68
N LEU A 170 -3.38 -7.77 2.76
CA LEU A 170 -4.00 -8.84 3.55
C LEU A 170 -5.17 -8.32 4.38
N TYR A 171 -5.08 -7.09 4.84
CA TYR A 171 -6.04 -6.39 5.70
C TYR A 171 -6.45 -7.21 6.92
N ASP A 172 -5.52 -8.01 7.42
CA ASP A 172 -5.65 -8.75 8.67
C ASP A 172 -5.05 -7.91 9.83
N TYR A 173 -5.71 -7.90 10.97
CA TYR A 173 -5.26 -7.13 12.13
C TYR A 173 -4.13 -7.90 12.84
N PRO A 174 -2.85 -7.52 12.64
CA PRO A 174 -1.74 -8.26 13.21
C PRO A 174 -1.66 -8.07 14.72
N GLU A 175 -1.29 -9.12 15.44
CA GLU A 175 -0.92 -8.99 16.85
C GLU A 175 0.38 -8.19 16.98
N LEU A 176 0.32 -7.08 17.71
CA LEU A 176 1.52 -6.27 18.00
C LEU A 176 2.28 -6.85 19.19
N THR A 177 3.52 -7.20 18.98
CA THR A 177 4.45 -7.52 20.08
C THR A 177 5.28 -6.29 20.42
N TRP A 178 5.15 -5.84 21.67
CA TRP A 178 5.98 -4.76 22.20
C TRP A 178 7.28 -5.37 22.73
N ASN A 179 8.39 -5.16 22.03
CA ASN A 179 9.75 -5.46 22.51
C ASN A 179 10.44 -4.21 23.03
#